data_fa80e73569e82cb63669619bace9efbc
#
_entry.id   fa80e73569e82cb63669619bace9efbc
#
_cell.length_a   1.000
_cell.length_b   1.000
_cell.length_c   1.000
_cell.angle_alpha   90.00
_cell.angle_beta   90.00
_cell.angle_gamma   90.00
#
_symmetry.space_group_name_H-M   'P 1'
#
loop_
_entity.id
_entity.type
_entity.pdbx_description
1 polymer ?
#
loop_
_entity_poly.entity_id
_entity_poly.type
_entity_poly.pdbx_seq_one_letter_code
_entity_poly.pdbx_strand_id
1 'polypeptide(L)'
;VTPGARIAAAIDILGAIDSAASPADDTAADYFRRRRFIGAKDRVRISAHLYTVLRHRAALDWWIARAGKGEAAPDARGRVVAALALVDGWPPEEVARSFDGGQFRPPPLSAGEQRLARGLCGRTLTHPEMPRAVANDLPEWLEPYLAKVYGKGLEAEMAALNAPAPLDLRVNLLKADRETARRALAEEGIIAEPTQWSPLGLRLLQRAPLAGTAAFKAGLVEVQDEASQLAALLADARPGMRVVDFCAGAGGKTLALAAAMKNRGKLVACDVSAWRLERAGKRLRRAGVSNVERRPLSSERDQWVKRHAASFDRVFVDAPCLGIGSWRRNPDGKWRSTPSDLAELVERQRDILASAARLVKPGGRLIYATCSLLREENEDQAGAFLAAAPDFALYPAARAWAETIGGDCPAGERYLRLTPARHATDGFFVAQFERKPAAAPTPTLPRKRGREGPAPQAWEGGGGPQEPPDPDLSR
;
A
#
# COMPACT_ATOMS: atom_id res chain seq x y z
N VAL A 1 -23.90 23.94 8.88
CA VAL A 1 -24.32 23.78 7.46
C VAL A 1 -25.64 23.01 7.44
N THR A 2 -26.64 23.43 6.63
CA THR A 2 -27.93 22.75 6.50
C THR A 2 -27.78 21.40 5.75
N PRO A 3 -28.71 20.44 5.89
CA PRO A 3 -28.66 19.18 5.13
C PRO A 3 -28.54 19.42 3.62
N GLY A 4 -29.37 20.27 3.03
CA GLY A 4 -29.31 20.61 1.59
C GLY A 4 -27.98 21.22 1.16
N ALA A 5 -27.36 22.07 2.00
CA ALA A 5 -26.03 22.63 1.67
C ALA A 5 -24.89 21.60 1.75
N ARG A 6 -25.02 20.53 2.57
CA ARG A 6 -24.08 19.39 2.56
C ARG A 6 -24.25 18.56 1.28
N ILE A 7 -25.49 18.39 0.83
CA ILE A 7 -25.80 17.71 -0.44
C ILE A 7 -25.21 18.50 -1.61
N ALA A 8 -25.41 19.84 -1.66
CA ALA A 8 -24.80 20.68 -2.69
C ALA A 8 -23.26 20.52 -2.72
N ALA A 9 -22.62 20.57 -1.56
CA ALA A 9 -21.18 20.37 -1.46
C ALA A 9 -20.73 18.98 -1.94
N ALA A 10 -21.51 17.93 -1.66
CA ALA A 10 -21.23 16.58 -2.16
C ALA A 10 -21.34 16.49 -3.69
N ILE A 11 -22.37 17.12 -4.27
CA ILE A 11 -22.55 17.22 -5.73
C ILE A 11 -21.37 17.95 -6.37
N ASP A 12 -20.98 19.11 -5.82
CA ASP A 12 -19.84 19.89 -6.33
C ASP A 12 -18.54 19.06 -6.33
N ILE A 13 -18.25 18.34 -5.22
CA ILE A 13 -17.05 17.52 -5.10
C ILE A 13 -17.09 16.34 -6.07
N LEU A 14 -18.24 15.66 -6.22
CA LEU A 14 -18.40 14.56 -7.17
C LEU A 14 -18.21 15.02 -8.61
N GLY A 15 -18.80 16.16 -8.99
CA GLY A 15 -18.60 16.75 -10.31
C GLY A 15 -17.14 17.10 -10.59
N ALA A 16 -16.41 17.59 -9.57
CA ALA A 16 -14.99 17.85 -9.69
C ALA A 16 -14.16 16.56 -9.81
N ILE A 17 -14.55 15.47 -9.12
CA ILE A 17 -13.89 14.16 -9.24
C ILE A 17 -14.11 13.56 -10.63
N ASP A 18 -15.33 13.63 -11.17
CA ASP A 18 -15.63 13.13 -12.51
C ASP A 18 -14.85 13.87 -13.61
N SER A 19 -14.46 15.13 -13.35
CA SER A 19 -13.72 15.99 -14.29
C SER A 19 -12.21 15.98 -14.09
N ALA A 20 -11.71 15.48 -12.95
CA ALA A 20 -10.30 15.58 -12.57
C ALA A 20 -9.58 14.21 -12.65
N ALA A 21 -8.28 14.25 -12.96
CA ALA A 21 -7.39 13.09 -12.82
C ALA A 21 -6.95 12.82 -11.36
N SER A 22 -7.32 13.71 -10.42
CA SER A 22 -6.88 13.65 -9.02
C SER A 22 -7.71 12.64 -8.18
N PRO A 23 -7.10 12.02 -7.15
CA PRO A 23 -7.84 11.20 -6.19
C PRO A 23 -8.96 11.96 -5.50
N ALA A 24 -10.03 11.23 -5.13
CA ALA A 24 -11.19 11.81 -4.45
C ALA A 24 -10.84 12.51 -3.13
N ASP A 25 -9.91 11.94 -2.36
CA ASP A 25 -9.43 12.52 -1.11
C ASP A 25 -8.75 13.88 -1.32
N ASP A 26 -7.91 14.01 -2.34
CA ASP A 26 -7.21 15.25 -2.65
C ASP A 26 -8.20 16.32 -3.13
N THR A 27 -9.16 15.94 -3.98
CA THR A 27 -10.23 16.83 -4.47
C THR A 27 -11.10 17.33 -3.32
N ALA A 28 -11.52 16.43 -2.43
CA ALA A 28 -12.31 16.79 -1.25
C ALA A 28 -11.50 17.68 -0.27
N ALA A 29 -10.23 17.36 -0.05
CA ALA A 29 -9.36 18.16 0.82
C ALA A 29 -9.17 19.57 0.27
N ASP A 30 -9.00 19.74 -1.04
CA ASP A 30 -8.91 21.05 -1.70
C ASP A 30 -10.21 21.84 -1.59
N TYR A 31 -11.35 21.16 -1.79
CA TYR A 31 -12.66 21.79 -1.62
C TYR A 31 -12.83 22.35 -0.20
N PHE A 32 -12.51 21.55 0.83
CA PHE A 32 -12.60 21.97 2.23
C PHE A 32 -11.55 23.02 2.63
N ARG A 33 -10.38 23.01 2.01
CA ARG A 33 -9.34 24.01 2.27
C ARG A 33 -9.76 25.41 1.82
N ARG A 34 -10.45 25.48 0.70
CA ARG A 34 -11.00 26.74 0.16
C ARG A 34 -12.24 27.23 0.91
N ARG A 35 -12.94 26.31 1.63
CA ARG A 35 -14.19 26.60 2.36
C ARG A 35 -14.03 26.32 3.86
N ARG A 36 -13.18 27.09 4.50
CA ARG A 36 -12.81 26.90 5.93
C ARG A 36 -13.98 27.03 6.90
N PHE A 37 -15.08 27.65 6.50
CA PHE A 37 -16.32 27.75 7.28
C PHE A 37 -17.06 26.40 7.44
N ILE A 38 -16.73 25.40 6.64
CA ILE A 38 -17.29 24.04 6.80
C ILE A 38 -16.59 23.36 7.98
N GLY A 39 -17.31 23.21 9.09
CA GLY A 39 -16.81 22.60 10.33
C GLY A 39 -16.56 21.10 10.19
N ALA A 40 -15.82 20.54 11.14
CA ALA A 40 -15.41 19.13 11.11
C ALA A 40 -16.60 18.15 11.02
N LYS A 41 -17.70 18.38 11.76
CA LYS A 41 -18.90 17.55 11.73
C LYS A 41 -19.57 17.58 10.35
N ASP A 42 -19.60 18.72 9.68
CA ASP A 42 -20.17 18.86 8.35
C ASP A 42 -19.28 18.19 7.29
N ARG A 43 -17.95 18.30 7.39
CA ARG A 43 -17.01 17.58 6.50
C ARG A 43 -17.25 16.08 6.56
N VAL A 44 -17.42 15.51 7.75
CA VAL A 44 -17.71 14.08 7.90
C VAL A 44 -19.00 13.68 7.18
N ARG A 45 -20.08 14.48 7.30
CA ARG A 45 -21.36 14.20 6.66
C ARG A 45 -21.30 14.37 5.14
N ILE A 46 -20.62 15.40 4.66
CA ILE A 46 -20.39 15.61 3.22
C ILE A 46 -19.57 14.42 2.65
N SER A 47 -18.51 14.03 3.33
CA SER A 47 -17.70 12.88 2.93
C SER A 47 -18.52 11.57 2.95
N ALA A 48 -19.46 11.40 3.88
CA ALA A 48 -20.33 10.23 3.90
C ALA A 48 -21.13 10.12 2.60
N HIS A 49 -21.82 11.18 2.15
CA HIS A 49 -22.54 11.18 0.87
C HIS A 49 -21.60 10.92 -0.32
N LEU A 50 -20.44 11.58 -0.33
CA LEU A 50 -19.42 11.39 -1.37
C LEU A 50 -19.00 9.92 -1.49
N TYR A 51 -18.59 9.31 -0.38
CA TYR A 51 -18.10 7.93 -0.40
C TYR A 51 -19.22 6.91 -0.63
N THR A 52 -20.46 7.18 -0.22
CA THR A 52 -21.62 6.35 -0.57
C THR A 52 -21.79 6.27 -2.08
N VAL A 53 -21.78 7.42 -2.77
CA VAL A 53 -21.90 7.46 -4.23
C VAL A 53 -20.73 6.74 -4.91
N LEU A 54 -19.48 6.99 -4.48
CA LEU A 54 -18.31 6.36 -5.07
C LEU A 54 -18.27 4.84 -4.89
N ARG A 55 -18.77 4.33 -3.75
CA ARG A 55 -18.84 2.87 -3.49
C ARG A 55 -19.85 2.18 -4.37
N HIS A 56 -21.00 2.82 -4.60
CA HIS A 56 -22.15 2.22 -5.25
C HIS A 56 -22.42 2.79 -6.65
N ARG A 57 -21.37 3.34 -7.28
CA ARG A 57 -21.50 4.06 -8.55
C ARG A 57 -22.14 3.22 -9.65
N ALA A 58 -21.72 1.95 -9.83
CA ALA A 58 -22.26 1.12 -10.90
C ALA A 58 -23.73 0.79 -10.68
N ALA A 59 -24.11 0.43 -9.46
CA ALA A 59 -25.50 0.14 -9.11
C ALA A 59 -26.37 1.40 -9.25
N LEU A 60 -25.90 2.56 -8.79
CA LEU A 60 -26.60 3.84 -8.92
C LEU A 60 -26.79 4.21 -10.40
N ASP A 61 -25.76 4.10 -11.22
CA ASP A 61 -25.82 4.39 -12.65
C ASP A 61 -26.79 3.46 -13.39
N TRP A 62 -26.83 2.18 -13.03
CA TRP A 62 -27.78 1.21 -13.58
C TRP A 62 -29.23 1.60 -13.23
N TRP A 63 -29.49 1.98 -11.99
CA TRP A 63 -30.81 2.41 -11.55
C TRP A 63 -31.26 3.70 -12.24
N ILE A 64 -30.36 4.68 -12.41
CA ILE A 64 -30.64 5.94 -13.10
C ILE A 64 -31.02 5.67 -14.56
N ALA A 65 -30.24 4.85 -15.27
CA ALA A 65 -30.48 4.48 -16.66
C ALA A 65 -31.83 3.76 -16.80
N ARG A 66 -32.17 2.83 -15.91
CA ARG A 66 -33.43 2.08 -15.91
C ARG A 66 -34.64 2.97 -15.62
N ALA A 67 -34.56 3.85 -14.63
CA ALA A 67 -35.65 4.76 -14.28
C ALA A 67 -35.85 5.88 -15.30
N GLY A 68 -34.75 6.37 -15.90
CA GLY A 68 -34.74 7.40 -16.93
C GLY A 68 -34.99 6.90 -18.36
N LYS A 69 -35.23 5.58 -18.54
CA LYS A 69 -35.38 4.94 -19.86
C LYS A 69 -34.25 5.22 -20.84
N GLY A 70 -33.03 5.48 -20.30
CA GLY A 70 -31.83 5.76 -21.11
C GLY A 70 -31.74 7.19 -21.68
N GLU A 71 -32.65 8.10 -21.29
CA GLU A 71 -32.72 9.46 -21.86
C GLU A 71 -31.57 10.39 -21.41
N ALA A 72 -30.88 10.10 -20.28
CA ALA A 72 -29.78 10.91 -19.78
C ALA A 72 -28.66 10.05 -19.22
N ALA A 73 -27.39 10.47 -19.47
CA ALA A 73 -26.22 9.88 -18.81
C ALA A 73 -26.23 10.21 -17.31
N PRO A 74 -25.83 9.24 -16.45
CA PRO A 74 -25.70 9.48 -15.03
C PRO A 74 -24.69 10.58 -14.74
N ASP A 75 -25.09 11.59 -13.95
CA ASP A 75 -24.24 12.67 -13.48
C ASP A 75 -24.10 12.67 -11.96
N ALA A 76 -23.25 13.54 -11.42
CA ALA A 76 -23.02 13.65 -9.98
C ALA A 76 -24.31 13.93 -9.19
N ARG A 77 -25.19 14.75 -9.73
CA ARG A 77 -26.45 15.15 -9.09
C ARG A 77 -27.45 13.99 -9.07
N GLY A 78 -27.64 13.33 -10.20
CA GLY A 78 -28.51 12.15 -10.32
C GLY A 78 -28.07 11.00 -9.40
N ARG A 79 -26.73 10.76 -9.32
CA ARG A 79 -26.16 9.77 -8.39
C ARG A 79 -26.44 10.09 -6.92
N VAL A 80 -26.36 11.37 -6.53
CA VAL A 80 -26.71 11.79 -5.17
C VAL A 80 -28.19 11.58 -4.89
N VAL A 81 -29.10 11.96 -5.81
CA VAL A 81 -30.55 11.72 -5.67
C VAL A 81 -30.84 10.21 -5.51
N ALA A 82 -30.23 9.39 -6.36
CA ALA A 82 -30.39 7.93 -6.29
C ALA A 82 -29.82 7.35 -4.98
N ALA A 83 -28.66 7.82 -4.50
CA ALA A 83 -28.05 7.37 -3.25
C ALA A 83 -28.93 7.72 -2.03
N LEU A 84 -29.49 8.93 -1.97
CA LEU A 84 -30.40 9.34 -0.91
C LEU A 84 -31.64 8.44 -0.84
N ALA A 85 -32.20 8.05 -2.01
CA ALA A 85 -33.37 7.19 -2.07
C ALA A 85 -33.07 5.71 -1.78
N LEU A 86 -32.01 5.14 -2.40
CA LEU A 86 -31.72 3.70 -2.36
C LEU A 86 -30.88 3.29 -1.15
N VAL A 87 -29.88 4.11 -0.76
CA VAL A 87 -28.92 3.74 0.29
C VAL A 87 -29.28 4.38 1.61
N ASP A 88 -29.61 5.69 1.61
CA ASP A 88 -29.98 6.41 2.82
C ASP A 88 -31.47 6.22 3.17
N GLY A 89 -32.28 5.66 2.25
CA GLY A 89 -33.70 5.34 2.47
C GLY A 89 -34.60 6.57 2.64
N TRP A 90 -34.21 7.73 2.10
CA TRP A 90 -34.98 8.96 2.26
C TRP A 90 -36.27 8.91 1.44
N PRO A 91 -37.43 9.29 2.04
CA PRO A 91 -38.65 9.44 1.28
C PRO A 91 -38.52 10.57 0.24
N PRO A 92 -39.28 10.48 -0.87
CA PRO A 92 -39.16 11.46 -1.98
C PRO A 92 -39.38 12.91 -1.55
N GLU A 93 -40.23 13.14 -0.56
CA GLU A 93 -40.51 14.47 -0.01
C GLU A 93 -39.33 15.05 0.77
N GLU A 94 -38.55 14.20 1.44
CA GLU A 94 -37.33 14.61 2.15
C GLU A 94 -36.21 14.93 1.18
N VAL A 95 -36.03 14.11 0.14
CA VAL A 95 -35.13 14.41 -0.96
C VAL A 95 -35.51 15.77 -1.57
N ALA A 96 -36.75 15.98 -1.95
CA ALA A 96 -37.21 17.23 -2.58
C ALA A 96 -37.00 18.46 -1.69
N ARG A 97 -37.23 18.37 -0.38
CA ARG A 97 -36.96 19.45 0.59
C ARG A 97 -35.52 19.85 0.66
N SER A 98 -34.59 18.95 0.35
CA SER A 98 -33.16 19.23 0.34
C SER A 98 -32.68 19.89 -0.96
N PHE A 99 -33.53 19.89 -2.00
CA PHE A 99 -33.32 20.48 -3.33
C PHE A 99 -34.34 21.58 -3.57
N ASP A 100 -34.36 22.60 -2.76
CA ASP A 100 -35.37 23.67 -2.81
C ASP A 100 -34.83 25.00 -3.37
N GLY A 101 -33.59 25.06 -3.82
CA GLY A 101 -33.01 26.27 -4.39
C GLY A 101 -32.70 27.37 -3.38
N GLY A 102 -32.82 27.11 -2.08
CA GLY A 102 -32.45 28.05 -1.04
C GLY A 102 -30.95 28.36 -1.01
N GLN A 103 -30.55 29.33 -0.22
CA GLN A 103 -29.13 29.76 -0.14
C GLN A 103 -28.21 28.59 0.17
N PHE A 104 -27.22 28.34 -0.71
CA PHE A 104 -26.27 27.22 -0.67
C PHE A 104 -26.88 25.82 -0.80
N ARG A 105 -28.14 25.71 -1.20
CA ARG A 105 -28.82 24.44 -1.46
C ARG A 105 -28.93 24.17 -2.95
N PRO A 106 -29.01 22.89 -3.39
CA PRO A 106 -29.16 22.61 -4.81
C PRO A 106 -30.48 23.16 -5.37
N PRO A 107 -30.55 23.51 -6.66
CA PRO A 107 -31.78 23.91 -7.32
C PRO A 107 -32.89 22.84 -7.15
N PRO A 108 -34.17 23.21 -7.24
CA PRO A 108 -35.24 22.25 -7.17
C PRO A 108 -35.09 21.08 -8.12
N LEU A 109 -35.57 19.91 -7.71
CA LEU A 109 -35.53 18.71 -8.55
C LEU A 109 -36.35 18.92 -9.84
N SER A 110 -35.75 18.59 -10.96
CA SER A 110 -36.47 18.48 -12.24
C SER A 110 -37.58 17.41 -12.19
N ALA A 111 -38.52 17.45 -13.11
CA ALA A 111 -39.57 16.42 -13.18
C ALA A 111 -38.98 15.00 -13.35
N GLY A 112 -37.86 14.86 -14.07
CA GLY A 112 -37.13 13.60 -14.22
C GLY A 112 -36.54 13.10 -12.89
N GLU A 113 -35.86 13.97 -12.14
CA GLU A 113 -35.28 13.63 -10.83
C GLU A 113 -36.36 13.32 -9.77
N GLN A 114 -37.49 14.00 -9.80
CA GLN A 114 -38.65 13.66 -8.95
C GLN A 114 -39.18 12.26 -9.26
N ARG A 115 -39.31 11.91 -10.57
CA ARG A 115 -39.70 10.54 -10.98
C ARG A 115 -38.67 9.52 -10.52
N LEU A 116 -37.36 9.83 -10.67
CA LEU A 116 -36.26 8.99 -10.19
C LEU A 116 -36.38 8.75 -8.68
N ALA A 117 -36.47 9.78 -7.86
CA ALA A 117 -36.58 9.64 -6.40
C ALA A 117 -37.80 8.81 -5.98
N ARG A 118 -38.97 9.06 -6.59
CA ARG A 118 -40.18 8.26 -6.31
C ARG A 118 -40.05 6.81 -6.78
N GLY A 119 -39.47 6.57 -7.96
CA GLY A 119 -39.30 5.23 -8.53
C GLY A 119 -38.28 4.36 -7.78
N LEU A 120 -37.37 4.97 -7.06
CA LEU A 120 -36.31 4.27 -6.28
C LEU A 120 -36.67 4.07 -4.82
N CYS A 121 -37.63 4.84 -4.29
CA CYS A 121 -38.04 4.73 -2.89
C CYS A 121 -38.53 3.31 -2.55
N GLY A 122 -38.00 2.75 -1.46
CA GLY A 122 -38.32 1.40 -0.98
C GLY A 122 -37.74 0.25 -1.81
N ARG A 123 -36.94 0.53 -2.82
CA ARG A 123 -36.20 -0.50 -3.57
C ARG A 123 -34.86 -0.84 -2.86
N THR A 124 -34.36 -2.04 -3.14
CA THR A 124 -33.04 -2.46 -2.74
C THR A 124 -31.99 -1.96 -3.74
N LEU A 125 -30.78 -1.73 -3.29
CA LEU A 125 -29.67 -1.30 -4.15
C LEU A 125 -29.38 -2.31 -5.27
N THR A 126 -29.45 -3.61 -4.95
CA THR A 126 -29.26 -4.70 -5.92
C THR A 126 -30.58 -5.11 -6.57
N HIS A 127 -30.53 -5.58 -7.82
CA HIS A 127 -31.67 -6.07 -8.57
C HIS A 127 -31.29 -7.37 -9.31
N PRO A 128 -32.19 -8.37 -9.44
CA PRO A 128 -31.89 -9.65 -10.11
C PRO A 128 -31.42 -9.52 -11.58
N GLU A 129 -31.84 -8.46 -12.28
CA GLU A 129 -31.45 -8.19 -13.66
C GLU A 129 -30.13 -7.42 -13.81
N MET A 130 -29.46 -7.07 -12.70
CA MET A 130 -28.14 -6.41 -12.78
C MET A 130 -27.09 -7.38 -13.33
N PRO A 131 -26.26 -6.95 -14.30
CA PRO A 131 -25.04 -7.67 -14.62
C PRO A 131 -24.18 -7.88 -13.36
N ARG A 132 -23.45 -9.00 -13.30
CA ARG A 132 -22.67 -9.36 -12.11
C ARG A 132 -21.67 -8.29 -11.69
N ALA A 133 -20.99 -7.65 -12.63
CA ALA A 133 -20.10 -6.53 -12.35
C ALA A 133 -20.81 -5.37 -11.67
N VAL A 134 -22.01 -5.01 -12.17
CA VAL A 134 -22.84 -3.93 -11.61
C VAL A 134 -23.34 -4.28 -10.21
N ALA A 135 -23.84 -5.50 -10.01
CA ALA A 135 -24.33 -5.97 -8.70
C ALA A 135 -23.23 -5.96 -7.62
N ASN A 136 -21.96 -6.07 -8.02
CA ASN A 136 -20.80 -6.03 -7.15
C ASN A 136 -20.08 -4.66 -7.11
N ASP A 137 -20.66 -3.65 -7.76
CA ASP A 137 -20.03 -2.32 -7.89
C ASP A 137 -18.58 -2.38 -8.41
N LEU A 138 -18.38 -3.13 -9.49
CA LEU A 138 -17.10 -3.32 -10.16
C LEU A 138 -17.08 -2.68 -11.56
N PRO A 139 -15.93 -2.17 -12.02
CA PRO A 139 -15.69 -1.99 -13.44
C PRO A 139 -15.79 -3.31 -14.18
N GLU A 140 -16.49 -3.35 -15.30
CA GLU A 140 -16.77 -4.56 -16.08
C GLU A 140 -15.48 -5.32 -16.44
N TRP A 141 -14.44 -4.60 -16.84
CA TRP A 141 -13.15 -5.20 -17.24
C TRP A 141 -12.43 -5.94 -16.10
N LEU A 142 -12.67 -5.59 -14.82
CA LEU A 142 -12.03 -6.23 -13.66
C LEU A 142 -12.76 -7.50 -13.19
N GLU A 143 -14.03 -7.65 -13.53
CA GLU A 143 -14.85 -8.78 -13.09
C GLU A 143 -14.21 -10.13 -13.43
N PRO A 144 -13.74 -10.40 -14.67
CA PRO A 144 -13.11 -11.68 -15.02
C PRO A 144 -11.86 -11.99 -14.19
N TYR A 145 -11.04 -10.99 -13.90
CA TYR A 145 -9.83 -11.15 -13.09
C TYR A 145 -10.15 -11.55 -11.65
N LEU A 146 -11.08 -10.83 -11.03
CA LEU A 146 -11.49 -11.10 -9.64
C LEU A 146 -12.32 -12.39 -9.53
N ALA A 147 -13.14 -12.71 -10.51
CA ALA A 147 -13.86 -13.98 -10.57
C ALA A 147 -12.92 -15.18 -10.63
N LYS A 148 -11.81 -15.09 -11.36
CA LYS A 148 -10.76 -16.10 -11.41
C LYS A 148 -10.10 -16.32 -10.05
N VAL A 149 -9.94 -15.27 -9.24
CA VAL A 149 -9.33 -15.35 -7.89
C VAL A 149 -10.30 -15.90 -6.86
N TYR A 150 -11.54 -15.41 -6.85
CA TYR A 150 -12.48 -15.65 -5.76
C TYR A 150 -13.58 -16.67 -6.08
N GLY A 151 -13.83 -16.95 -7.35
CA GLY A 151 -14.87 -17.90 -7.77
C GLY A 151 -16.23 -17.56 -7.16
N LYS A 152 -16.77 -18.50 -6.38
CA LYS A 152 -18.05 -18.34 -5.64
C LYS A 152 -17.97 -17.34 -4.47
N GLY A 153 -16.78 -16.98 -4.02
CA GLY A 153 -16.54 -16.03 -2.93
C GLY A 153 -16.50 -14.56 -3.38
N LEU A 154 -16.60 -14.28 -4.68
CA LEU A 154 -16.47 -12.91 -5.23
C LEU A 154 -17.47 -11.93 -4.60
N GLU A 155 -18.73 -12.31 -4.49
CA GLU A 155 -19.79 -11.44 -3.94
C GLU A 155 -19.51 -11.04 -2.49
N ALA A 156 -19.10 -12.00 -1.66
CA ALA A 156 -18.75 -11.72 -0.26
C ALA A 156 -17.54 -10.80 -0.15
N GLU A 157 -16.54 -11.00 -1.01
CA GLU A 157 -15.35 -10.16 -1.02
C GLU A 157 -15.65 -8.72 -1.49
N MET A 158 -16.47 -8.57 -2.53
CA MET A 158 -16.89 -7.26 -3.02
C MET A 158 -17.78 -6.53 -2.01
N ALA A 159 -18.68 -7.22 -1.33
CA ALA A 159 -19.47 -6.65 -0.25
C ALA A 159 -18.55 -6.09 0.87
N ALA A 160 -17.52 -6.83 1.26
CA ALA A 160 -16.55 -6.39 2.27
C ALA A 160 -15.68 -5.21 1.79
N LEU A 161 -15.30 -5.17 0.51
CA LEU A 161 -14.57 -4.05 -0.11
C LEU A 161 -15.44 -2.80 -0.29
N ASN A 162 -16.76 -2.96 -0.41
CA ASN A 162 -17.72 -1.87 -0.50
C ASN A 162 -18.15 -1.35 0.88
N ALA A 163 -17.86 -2.07 1.96
CA ALA A 163 -18.11 -1.61 3.32
C ALA A 163 -17.08 -0.54 3.76
N PRO A 164 -17.45 0.40 4.65
CA PRO A 164 -16.47 1.32 5.24
C PRO A 164 -15.36 0.59 6.00
N ALA A 165 -14.11 0.97 5.75
CA ALA A 165 -12.97 0.39 6.45
C ALA A 165 -12.96 0.79 7.94
N PRO A 166 -12.56 -0.11 8.84
CA PRO A 166 -12.25 0.24 10.22
C PRO A 166 -11.04 1.17 10.27
N LEU A 167 -10.84 1.85 11.39
CA LEU A 167 -9.66 2.66 11.62
C LEU A 167 -8.70 1.91 12.54
N ASP A 168 -7.62 1.41 11.94
CA ASP A 168 -6.58 0.69 12.64
C ASP A 168 -5.37 1.57 12.91
N LEU A 169 -4.77 1.37 14.08
CA LEU A 169 -3.57 2.02 14.54
C LEU A 169 -2.48 0.97 14.76
N ARG A 170 -1.26 1.32 14.39
CA ARG A 170 -0.07 0.59 14.80
C ARG A 170 0.57 1.27 15.98
N VAL A 171 0.83 0.53 17.04
CA VAL A 171 1.60 1.01 18.19
C VAL A 171 3.08 1.16 17.81
N ASN A 172 3.69 2.24 18.27
CA ASN A 172 5.10 2.53 18.07
C ASN A 172 5.94 1.96 19.21
N LEU A 173 6.55 0.81 18.99
CA LEU A 173 7.37 0.11 19.99
C LEU A 173 8.65 0.86 20.42
N LEU A 174 9.00 1.96 19.77
CA LEU A 174 10.06 2.85 20.25
C LEU A 174 9.63 3.67 21.47
N LYS A 175 8.31 3.79 21.71
CA LYS A 175 7.75 4.72 22.70
C LYS A 175 6.80 4.09 23.69
N ALA A 176 6.08 3.04 23.30
CA ALA A 176 5.09 2.39 24.14
C ALA A 176 4.86 0.94 23.72
N ASP A 177 4.40 0.12 24.66
CA ASP A 177 3.74 -1.14 24.37
C ASP A 177 2.26 -0.92 24.01
N ARG A 178 1.57 -1.99 23.57
CA ARG A 178 0.18 -1.90 23.13
C ARG A 178 -0.78 -1.47 24.22
N GLU A 179 -0.58 -1.96 25.43
CA GLU A 179 -1.47 -1.63 26.56
C GLU A 179 -1.30 -0.19 27.03
N THR A 180 -0.06 0.30 27.10
CA THR A 180 0.24 1.71 27.40
C THR A 180 -0.37 2.65 26.36
N ALA A 181 -0.24 2.33 25.07
CA ALA A 181 -0.85 3.14 24.02
C ALA A 181 -2.39 3.11 24.07
N ARG A 182 -2.99 1.94 24.38
CA ARG A 182 -4.43 1.78 24.53
C ARG A 182 -4.98 2.62 25.69
N ARG A 183 -4.30 2.60 26.85
CA ARG A 183 -4.68 3.43 28.01
C ARG A 183 -4.58 4.92 27.71
N ALA A 184 -3.49 5.36 27.08
CA ALA A 184 -3.32 6.75 26.70
C ALA A 184 -4.43 7.25 25.75
N LEU A 185 -4.92 6.40 24.84
CA LEU A 185 -6.08 6.72 23.97
C LEU A 185 -7.39 6.79 24.81
N ALA A 186 -7.58 5.84 25.74
CA ALA A 186 -8.79 5.78 26.56
C ALA A 186 -8.92 7.00 27.51
N GLU A 187 -7.81 7.52 28.03
CA GLU A 187 -7.77 8.76 28.83
C GLU A 187 -8.27 9.98 28.04
N GLU A 188 -8.17 9.93 26.71
CA GLU A 188 -8.70 10.95 25.80
C GLU A 188 -10.09 10.61 25.23
N GLY A 189 -10.77 9.60 25.80
CA GLY A 189 -12.11 9.15 25.39
C GLY A 189 -12.14 8.34 24.09
N ILE A 190 -10.99 7.84 23.62
CA ILE A 190 -10.89 7.00 22.41
C ILE A 190 -10.78 5.54 22.81
N ILE A 191 -11.84 4.78 22.53
CA ILE A 191 -11.87 3.34 22.80
C ILE A 191 -11.28 2.58 21.64
N ALA A 192 -10.24 1.79 21.93
CA ALA A 192 -9.56 0.94 20.95
C ALA A 192 -9.34 -0.46 21.53
N GLU A 193 -9.48 -1.47 20.66
CA GLU A 193 -9.27 -2.87 21.01
C GLU A 193 -8.09 -3.45 20.22
N PRO A 194 -7.40 -4.48 20.74
CA PRO A 194 -6.40 -5.21 19.99
C PRO A 194 -6.97 -5.73 18.67
N THR A 195 -6.21 -5.57 17.58
CA THR A 195 -6.58 -6.22 16.31
C THR A 195 -6.31 -7.72 16.39
N GLN A 196 -6.95 -8.48 15.50
CA GLN A 196 -6.96 -9.95 15.54
C GLN A 196 -5.59 -10.58 15.27
N TRP A 197 -4.84 -10.01 14.32
CA TRP A 197 -3.64 -10.66 13.77
C TRP A 197 -2.34 -9.96 14.16
N SER A 198 -2.35 -8.62 14.20
CA SER A 198 -1.15 -7.86 14.53
C SER A 198 -0.95 -7.73 16.05
N PRO A 199 0.20 -8.17 16.58
CA PRO A 199 0.53 -7.96 18.00
C PRO A 199 0.68 -6.47 18.36
N LEU A 200 0.79 -5.58 17.36
CA LEU A 200 0.96 -4.13 17.52
C LEU A 200 -0.29 -3.34 17.14
N GLY A 201 -1.34 -4.02 16.70
CA GLY A 201 -2.54 -3.39 16.17
C GLY A 201 -3.53 -3.00 17.25
N LEU A 202 -4.15 -1.84 17.07
CA LEU A 202 -5.33 -1.38 17.81
C LEU A 202 -6.39 -0.93 16.80
N ARG A 203 -7.64 -1.39 16.97
CA ARG A 203 -8.79 -1.00 16.16
C ARG A 203 -9.70 -0.08 16.94
N LEU A 204 -10.01 1.09 16.40
CA LEU A 204 -10.96 1.99 17.03
C LEU A 204 -12.38 1.47 16.85
N LEU A 205 -13.16 1.45 17.95
CA LEU A 205 -14.58 1.10 17.92
C LEU A 205 -15.42 2.18 17.23
N GLN A 206 -14.98 3.43 17.30
CA GLN A 206 -15.61 4.56 16.65
C GLN A 206 -14.56 5.47 15.99
N ARG A 207 -14.90 6.08 14.87
CA ARG A 207 -14.02 7.07 14.23
C ARG A 207 -13.84 8.28 15.14
N ALA A 208 -12.59 8.65 15.40
CA ALA A 208 -12.21 9.76 16.26
C ALA A 208 -11.17 10.66 15.59
N PRO A 209 -11.11 11.96 15.92
CA PRO A 209 -10.13 12.91 15.39
C PRO A 209 -8.75 12.71 16.05
N LEU A 210 -8.04 11.68 15.67
CA LEU A 210 -6.74 11.26 16.26
C LEU A 210 -5.65 12.32 16.23
N ALA A 211 -5.58 13.13 15.16
CA ALA A 211 -4.52 14.10 14.98
C ALA A 211 -4.43 15.15 16.11
N GLY A 212 -5.54 15.37 16.83
CA GLY A 212 -5.63 16.27 17.98
C GLY A 212 -5.14 15.68 19.29
N THR A 213 -5.06 14.37 19.41
CA THR A 213 -4.77 13.66 20.66
C THR A 213 -3.31 13.78 21.10
N ALA A 214 -3.06 13.73 22.40
CA ALA A 214 -1.72 13.70 22.98
C ALA A 214 -0.99 12.42 22.57
N ALA A 215 -1.68 11.27 22.61
CA ALA A 215 -1.14 9.98 22.20
C ALA A 215 -0.59 10.01 20.76
N PHE A 216 -1.34 10.59 19.82
CA PHE A 216 -0.89 10.71 18.42
C PHE A 216 0.24 11.74 18.26
N LYS A 217 0.14 12.91 18.92
CA LYS A 217 1.17 13.95 18.89
C LYS A 217 2.49 13.47 19.51
N ALA A 218 2.40 12.71 20.61
CA ALA A 218 3.56 12.08 21.21
C ALA A 218 4.17 10.95 20.35
N GLY A 219 3.46 10.48 19.33
CA GLY A 219 3.91 9.42 18.42
C GLY A 219 3.85 8.02 19.03
N LEU A 220 2.93 7.79 19.96
CA LEU A 220 2.68 6.45 20.53
C LEU A 220 2.01 5.53 19.51
N VAL A 221 1.22 6.10 18.62
CA VAL A 221 0.46 5.38 17.59
C VAL A 221 0.60 6.05 16.22
N GLU A 222 0.43 5.23 15.18
CA GLU A 222 0.40 5.64 13.77
C GLU A 222 -0.82 5.01 13.09
N VAL A 223 -1.53 5.77 12.25
CA VAL A 223 -2.64 5.21 11.46
C VAL A 223 -2.07 4.28 10.40
N GLN A 224 -2.42 3.01 10.49
CA GLN A 224 -2.02 1.99 9.51
C GLN A 224 -2.95 0.78 9.60
N ASP A 225 -3.45 0.32 8.44
CA ASP A 225 -4.24 -0.91 8.35
C ASP A 225 -3.46 -2.12 8.87
N GLU A 226 -4.18 -3.06 9.49
CA GLU A 226 -3.59 -4.25 10.09
C GLU A 226 -2.79 -5.10 9.09
N ALA A 227 -3.26 -5.28 7.85
CA ALA A 227 -2.53 -6.03 6.82
C ALA A 227 -1.18 -5.38 6.48
N SER A 228 -1.14 -4.05 6.39
CA SER A 228 0.10 -3.29 6.16
C SER A 228 1.07 -3.41 7.34
N GLN A 229 0.57 -3.54 8.58
CA GLN A 229 1.40 -3.82 9.76
C GLN A 229 2.03 -5.21 9.67
N LEU A 230 1.22 -6.23 9.35
CA LEU A 230 1.65 -7.62 9.20
C LEU A 230 2.72 -7.76 8.11
N ALA A 231 2.53 -7.11 6.96
CA ALA A 231 3.53 -7.11 5.89
C ALA A 231 4.89 -6.58 6.36
N ALA A 232 4.91 -5.52 7.16
CA ALA A 232 6.15 -4.98 7.71
C ALA A 232 6.78 -5.88 8.80
N LEU A 233 5.96 -6.54 9.63
CA LEU A 233 6.43 -7.50 10.63
C LEU A 233 7.10 -8.72 9.98
N LEU A 234 6.49 -9.24 8.91
CA LEU A 234 7.03 -10.38 8.18
C LEU A 234 8.39 -10.11 7.52
N ALA A 235 8.77 -8.85 7.34
CA ALA A 235 10.13 -8.51 6.87
C ALA A 235 11.23 -8.94 7.83
N ASP A 236 10.90 -9.19 9.10
CA ASP A 236 11.84 -9.61 10.13
C ASP A 236 13.09 -8.68 10.19
N ALA A 237 12.84 -7.38 10.18
CA ALA A 237 13.89 -6.38 10.35
C ALA A 237 14.35 -6.35 11.81
N ARG A 238 15.61 -6.67 12.06
CA ARG A 238 16.17 -6.80 13.42
C ARG A 238 17.20 -5.70 13.72
N PRO A 239 17.43 -5.39 15.01
CA PRO A 239 18.48 -4.46 15.41
C PRO A 239 19.85 -4.83 14.84
N GLY A 240 20.57 -3.85 14.28
CA GLY A 240 21.89 -4.03 13.68
C GLY A 240 21.87 -4.34 12.18
N MET A 241 20.74 -4.73 11.60
CA MET A 241 20.62 -5.01 10.16
C MET A 241 20.75 -3.76 9.30
N ARG A 242 21.10 -4.00 8.04
CA ARG A 242 20.97 -3.03 6.95
C ARG A 242 19.72 -3.34 6.15
N VAL A 243 18.79 -2.43 6.13
CA VAL A 243 17.46 -2.61 5.53
C VAL A 243 17.15 -1.53 4.49
N VAL A 244 16.48 -1.87 3.42
CA VAL A 244 15.93 -0.91 2.44
C VAL A 244 14.41 -1.05 2.42
N ASP A 245 13.72 0.08 2.45
CA ASP A 245 12.32 0.24 2.03
C ASP A 245 12.36 0.90 0.64
N PHE A 246 12.18 0.09 -0.42
CA PHE A 246 12.51 0.49 -1.79
C PHE A 246 11.44 1.37 -2.45
N CYS A 247 10.19 1.27 -2.01
CA CYS A 247 9.07 2.10 -2.45
C CYS A 247 8.39 2.75 -1.23
N ALA A 248 9.17 3.50 -0.46
CA ALA A 248 8.80 3.94 0.89
C ALA A 248 7.60 4.90 0.97
N GLY A 249 7.31 5.62 -0.11
CA GLY A 249 6.22 6.59 -0.15
C GLY A 249 6.30 7.59 1.00
N ALA A 250 5.20 7.72 1.75
CA ALA A 250 5.12 8.60 2.94
C ALA A 250 5.66 7.94 4.23
N GLY A 251 6.39 6.82 4.15
CA GLY A 251 7.13 6.23 5.24
C GLY A 251 6.32 5.37 6.22
N GLY A 252 5.14 4.88 5.83
CA GLY A 252 4.30 4.06 6.72
C GLY A 252 4.98 2.76 7.15
N LYS A 253 5.55 2.03 6.21
CA LYS A 253 6.30 0.79 6.44
C LYS A 253 7.72 1.06 6.96
N THR A 254 8.36 2.13 6.46
CA THR A 254 9.64 2.63 7.03
C THR A 254 9.57 2.81 8.55
N LEU A 255 8.50 3.42 9.06
CA LEU A 255 8.27 3.61 10.51
C LEU A 255 8.15 2.27 11.25
N ALA A 256 7.48 1.27 10.66
CA ALA A 256 7.34 -0.06 11.24
C ALA A 256 8.68 -0.79 11.31
N LEU A 257 9.44 -0.77 10.20
CA LEU A 257 10.77 -1.38 10.11
C LEU A 257 11.75 -0.72 11.10
N ALA A 258 11.77 0.61 11.19
CA ALA A 258 12.64 1.33 12.14
C ALA A 258 12.32 0.98 13.59
N ALA A 259 11.02 0.84 13.94
CA ALA A 259 10.59 0.44 15.27
C ALA A 259 11.02 -1.00 15.58
N ALA A 260 10.86 -1.94 14.65
CA ALA A 260 11.34 -3.33 14.79
C ALA A 260 12.86 -3.38 14.96
N MET A 261 13.61 -2.53 14.25
CA MET A 261 15.07 -2.40 14.40
C MET A 261 15.48 -1.68 15.70
N LYS A 262 14.56 -1.15 16.50
CA LYS A 262 14.87 -0.39 17.72
C LYS A 262 15.89 0.74 17.49
N ASN A 263 15.78 1.44 16.36
CA ASN A 263 16.72 2.49 15.92
C ASN A 263 18.20 2.02 15.80
N ARG A 264 18.46 0.72 15.72
CA ARG A 264 19.83 0.18 15.58
C ARG A 264 20.03 -0.43 14.21
N GLY A 265 21.19 -0.17 13.60
CA GLY A 265 21.48 -0.55 12.22
C GLY A 265 21.18 0.60 11.25
N LYS A 266 21.07 0.31 9.96
CA LYS A 266 20.82 1.31 8.90
C LYS A 266 19.55 0.95 8.13
N LEU A 267 18.60 1.87 8.05
CA LEU A 267 17.42 1.78 7.20
C LEU A 267 17.48 2.87 6.13
N VAL A 268 17.38 2.50 4.86
CA VAL A 268 17.31 3.45 3.75
C VAL A 268 15.88 3.41 3.16
N ALA A 269 15.20 4.54 3.22
CA ALA A 269 13.89 4.73 2.62
C ALA A 269 14.05 5.35 1.24
N CYS A 270 13.80 4.56 0.19
CA CYS A 270 13.91 4.95 -1.20
C CYS A 270 12.53 5.19 -1.83
N ASP A 271 12.40 6.20 -2.66
CA ASP A 271 11.21 6.44 -3.51
C ASP A 271 11.60 7.34 -4.68
N VAL A 272 10.92 7.22 -5.81
CA VAL A 272 11.12 8.13 -6.95
C VAL A 272 10.50 9.51 -6.68
N SER A 273 9.55 9.61 -5.75
CA SER A 273 8.92 10.86 -5.34
C SER A 273 9.63 11.49 -4.13
N ALA A 274 10.54 12.42 -4.39
CA ALA A 274 11.20 13.20 -3.33
C ALA A 274 10.19 13.89 -2.38
N TRP A 275 9.06 14.35 -2.90
CA TRP A 275 8.02 14.99 -2.11
C TRP A 275 7.35 14.02 -1.10
N ARG A 276 7.10 12.78 -1.51
CA ARG A 276 6.58 11.77 -0.57
C ARG A 276 7.56 11.47 0.55
N LEU A 277 8.85 11.32 0.23
CA LEU A 277 9.92 11.12 1.21
C LEU A 277 10.07 12.31 2.16
N GLU A 278 9.86 13.53 1.70
CA GLU A 278 9.91 14.71 2.56
C GLU A 278 8.76 14.71 3.57
N ARG A 279 7.55 14.36 3.14
CA ARG A 279 6.41 14.17 4.05
C ARG A 279 6.68 13.13 5.12
N ALA A 280 7.41 12.05 4.80
CA ALA A 280 7.81 11.04 5.77
C ALA A 280 8.66 11.65 6.92
N GLY A 281 9.45 12.68 6.65
CA GLY A 281 10.32 13.31 7.64
C GLY A 281 9.62 13.82 8.90
N LYS A 282 8.42 14.41 8.76
CA LYS A 282 7.62 14.85 9.92
C LYS A 282 7.13 13.66 10.76
N ARG A 283 6.71 12.58 10.10
CA ARG A 283 6.24 11.35 10.76
C ARG A 283 7.38 10.64 11.48
N LEU A 284 8.56 10.52 10.84
CA LEU A 284 9.76 9.93 11.43
C LEU A 284 10.18 10.68 12.71
N ARG A 285 10.22 12.01 12.68
CA ARG A 285 10.53 12.82 13.88
C ARG A 285 9.50 12.61 14.99
N ARG A 286 8.21 12.65 14.69
CA ARG A 286 7.14 12.39 15.67
C ARG A 286 7.29 11.01 16.32
N ALA A 287 7.60 10.00 15.53
CA ALA A 287 7.80 8.63 16.00
C ALA A 287 9.12 8.41 16.76
N GLY A 288 10.04 9.36 16.76
CA GLY A 288 11.35 9.20 17.41
C GLY A 288 12.31 8.30 16.63
N VAL A 289 12.14 8.21 15.31
CA VAL A 289 13.01 7.40 14.44
C VAL A 289 14.29 8.17 14.11
N SER A 290 15.45 7.54 14.30
CA SER A 290 16.78 8.15 14.13
C SER A 290 17.70 7.42 13.15
N ASN A 291 17.42 6.18 12.76
CA ASN A 291 18.29 5.34 11.94
C ASN A 291 17.90 5.30 10.45
N VAL A 292 17.09 6.25 9.97
CA VAL A 292 16.56 6.30 8.60
C VAL A 292 17.26 7.36 7.76
N GLU A 293 17.85 6.92 6.65
CA GLU A 293 18.26 7.76 5.53
C GLU A 293 17.16 7.81 4.48
N ARG A 294 16.71 8.99 4.07
CA ARG A 294 15.75 9.17 2.98
C ARG A 294 16.49 9.41 1.68
N ARG A 295 16.28 8.54 0.69
CA ARG A 295 17.00 8.56 -0.58
C ARG A 295 16.05 8.64 -1.77
N PRO A 296 15.87 9.81 -2.39
CA PRO A 296 15.20 9.90 -3.69
C PRO A 296 15.99 9.14 -4.76
N LEU A 297 15.30 8.35 -5.56
CA LEU A 297 15.85 7.64 -6.71
C LEU A 297 15.36 8.31 -7.99
N SER A 298 16.18 8.35 -9.04
CA SER A 298 15.75 8.83 -10.36
C SER A 298 14.80 7.85 -11.06
N SER A 299 14.99 6.57 -10.84
CA SER A 299 14.17 5.44 -11.29
C SER A 299 14.57 4.18 -10.50
N GLU A 300 13.92 3.04 -10.80
CA GLU A 300 14.36 1.72 -10.31
C GLU A 300 15.77 1.36 -10.79
N ARG A 301 16.27 2.00 -11.87
CA ARG A 301 17.63 1.78 -12.43
C ARG A 301 18.69 2.75 -11.93
N ASP A 302 18.40 3.50 -10.87
CA ASP A 302 19.33 4.47 -10.28
C ASP A 302 20.71 3.87 -9.98
N GLN A 303 21.77 4.66 -10.20
CA GLN A 303 23.16 4.23 -9.95
C GLN A 303 23.40 3.86 -8.49
N TRP A 304 22.63 4.41 -7.55
CA TRP A 304 22.71 4.05 -6.14
C TRP A 304 22.48 2.55 -5.95
N VAL A 305 21.56 1.93 -6.69
CA VAL A 305 21.31 0.49 -6.61
C VAL A 305 22.53 -0.31 -7.01
N LYS A 306 23.23 0.08 -8.09
CA LYS A 306 24.47 -0.58 -8.54
C LYS A 306 25.59 -0.49 -7.51
N ARG A 307 25.74 0.69 -6.89
CA ARG A 307 26.79 0.95 -5.87
C ARG A 307 26.55 0.21 -4.55
N HIS A 308 25.31 -0.19 -4.28
CA HIS A 308 24.92 -0.88 -3.05
C HIS A 308 24.52 -2.33 -3.28
N ALA A 309 24.93 -2.93 -4.40
CA ALA A 309 24.66 -4.33 -4.69
C ALA A 309 25.11 -5.24 -3.54
N ALA A 310 24.30 -6.28 -3.25
CA ALA A 310 24.57 -7.30 -2.22
C ALA A 310 24.95 -6.73 -0.83
N SER A 311 24.31 -5.61 -0.43
CA SER A 311 24.69 -4.89 0.79
C SER A 311 23.67 -4.96 1.92
N PHE A 312 22.45 -5.45 1.67
CA PHE A 312 21.36 -5.35 2.62
C PHE A 312 20.83 -6.72 3.07
N ASP A 313 20.51 -6.81 4.36
CA ASP A 313 19.93 -8.00 5.00
C ASP A 313 18.49 -8.21 4.59
N ARG A 314 17.75 -7.10 4.47
CA ARG A 314 16.34 -7.06 4.08
C ARG A 314 16.12 -5.96 3.06
N VAL A 315 15.39 -6.28 2.00
CA VAL A 315 14.92 -5.32 1.01
C VAL A 315 13.41 -5.46 0.93
N PHE A 316 12.70 -4.45 1.37
CA PHE A 316 11.24 -4.39 1.37
C PHE A 316 10.76 -3.59 0.17
N VAL A 317 9.86 -4.15 -0.61
CA VAL A 317 9.26 -3.55 -1.80
C VAL A 317 7.74 -3.51 -1.61
N ASP A 318 7.21 -2.36 -1.20
CA ASP A 318 5.76 -2.07 -1.24
C ASP A 318 5.44 -1.55 -2.64
N ALA A 319 5.23 -2.47 -3.58
CA ALA A 319 5.18 -2.15 -4.98
C ALA A 319 3.97 -1.28 -5.36
N PRO A 320 4.13 -0.31 -6.28
CA PRO A 320 2.99 0.37 -6.87
C PRO A 320 2.09 -0.65 -7.56
N CYS A 321 0.78 -0.57 -7.29
CA CYS A 321 -0.22 -1.51 -7.78
C CYS A 321 -1.57 -0.81 -7.96
N LEU A 322 -2.56 -1.48 -8.54
CA LEU A 322 -3.93 -0.95 -8.69
C LEU A 322 -4.61 -0.61 -7.36
N GLY A 323 -4.15 -1.19 -6.24
CA GLY A 323 -4.66 -0.87 -4.92
C GLY A 323 -6.06 -1.39 -4.62
N ILE A 324 -6.50 -2.44 -5.31
CA ILE A 324 -7.85 -3.02 -5.19
C ILE A 324 -8.18 -3.39 -3.74
N GLY A 325 -7.22 -3.93 -3.01
CA GLY A 325 -7.40 -4.31 -1.61
C GLY A 325 -7.74 -3.16 -0.67
N SER A 326 -7.49 -1.91 -1.09
CA SER A 326 -7.76 -0.70 -0.30
C SER A 326 -9.03 0.06 -0.72
N TRP A 327 -9.86 -0.49 -1.63
CA TRP A 327 -11.05 0.20 -2.14
C TRP A 327 -12.06 0.61 -1.07
N ARG A 328 -12.13 -0.13 0.03
CA ARG A 328 -12.96 0.27 1.17
C ARG A 328 -12.54 1.60 1.79
N ARG A 329 -11.28 2.07 1.53
CA ARG A 329 -10.75 3.39 1.91
C ARG A 329 -10.80 4.37 0.75
N ASN A 330 -10.45 3.90 -0.45
CA ASN A 330 -10.30 4.69 -1.67
C ASN A 330 -11.22 4.16 -2.78
N PRO A 331 -12.57 4.28 -2.64
CA PRO A 331 -13.50 3.66 -3.58
C PRO A 331 -13.47 4.27 -4.98
N ASP A 332 -12.97 5.49 -5.14
CA ASP A 332 -12.75 6.14 -6.44
C ASP A 332 -11.69 5.43 -7.29
N GLY A 333 -10.75 4.72 -6.68
CA GLY A 333 -9.74 3.93 -7.37
C GLY A 333 -10.31 2.92 -8.35
N LYS A 334 -11.51 2.36 -8.07
CA LYS A 334 -12.23 1.46 -8.97
C LYS A 334 -12.46 2.08 -10.34
N TRP A 335 -12.91 3.34 -10.34
CA TRP A 335 -13.47 4.03 -11.50
C TRP A 335 -12.41 4.78 -12.33
N ARG A 336 -11.19 4.91 -11.79
CA ARG A 336 -10.06 5.54 -12.46
C ARG A 336 -9.13 4.57 -13.14
N SER A 337 -9.15 3.29 -12.73
CA SER A 337 -8.25 2.26 -13.25
C SER A 337 -8.73 1.70 -14.59
N THR A 338 -7.80 1.44 -15.49
CA THR A 338 -8.01 0.88 -16.82
C THR A 338 -7.20 -0.41 -17.03
N PRO A 339 -7.51 -1.24 -18.04
CA PRO A 339 -6.68 -2.38 -18.40
C PRO A 339 -5.22 -2.00 -18.76
N SER A 340 -5.01 -0.81 -19.35
CA SER A 340 -3.67 -0.29 -19.64
C SER A 340 -2.86 -0.03 -18.38
N ASP A 341 -3.49 0.54 -17.33
CA ASP A 341 -2.83 0.78 -16.06
C ASP A 341 -2.35 -0.53 -15.41
N LEU A 342 -3.15 -1.60 -15.51
CA LEU A 342 -2.74 -2.92 -15.04
C LEU A 342 -1.50 -3.42 -15.77
N ALA A 343 -1.48 -3.34 -17.09
CA ALA A 343 -0.35 -3.80 -17.91
C ALA A 343 0.93 -3.02 -17.56
N GLU A 344 0.85 -1.69 -17.47
CA GLU A 344 1.98 -0.82 -17.12
C GLU A 344 2.51 -1.10 -15.71
N LEU A 345 1.61 -1.32 -14.74
CA LEU A 345 1.99 -1.63 -13.37
C LEU A 345 2.67 -2.99 -13.24
N VAL A 346 2.18 -4.00 -13.96
CA VAL A 346 2.79 -5.34 -14.00
C VAL A 346 4.23 -5.28 -14.53
N GLU A 347 4.49 -4.52 -15.61
CA GLU A 347 5.85 -4.32 -16.10
C GLU A 347 6.73 -3.57 -15.09
N ARG A 348 6.22 -2.50 -14.53
CA ARG A 348 6.94 -1.70 -13.52
C ARG A 348 7.28 -2.51 -12.28
N GLN A 349 6.36 -3.35 -11.81
CA GLN A 349 6.60 -4.26 -10.68
C GLN A 349 7.73 -5.24 -10.96
N ARG A 350 7.80 -5.79 -12.18
CA ARG A 350 8.88 -6.67 -12.62
C ARG A 350 10.22 -5.97 -12.59
N ASP A 351 10.31 -4.76 -13.14
CA ASP A 351 11.53 -3.95 -13.16
C ASP A 351 11.99 -3.57 -11.74
N ILE A 352 11.05 -3.19 -10.88
CA ILE A 352 11.32 -2.89 -9.46
C ILE A 352 11.87 -4.12 -8.74
N LEU A 353 11.25 -5.29 -8.89
CA LEU A 353 11.71 -6.54 -8.29
C LEU A 353 13.12 -6.89 -8.74
N ALA A 354 13.37 -6.86 -10.04
CA ALA A 354 14.69 -7.14 -10.61
C ALA A 354 15.77 -6.17 -10.08
N SER A 355 15.43 -4.92 -9.89
CA SER A 355 16.33 -3.92 -9.35
C SER A 355 16.58 -4.11 -7.85
N ALA A 356 15.52 -4.26 -7.07
CA ALA A 356 15.58 -4.44 -5.63
C ALA A 356 16.36 -5.71 -5.22
N ALA A 357 16.22 -6.79 -6.01
CA ALA A 357 16.94 -8.05 -5.81
C ALA A 357 18.48 -7.87 -5.78
N ARG A 358 18.99 -6.93 -6.57
CA ARG A 358 20.45 -6.62 -6.61
C ARG A 358 21.00 -6.16 -5.27
N LEU A 359 20.15 -5.51 -4.45
CA LEU A 359 20.53 -4.95 -3.16
C LEU A 359 20.69 -6.03 -2.08
N VAL A 360 20.03 -7.17 -2.23
CA VAL A 360 19.97 -8.25 -1.25
C VAL A 360 21.32 -8.96 -1.18
N LYS A 361 21.91 -9.07 -0.01
CA LYS A 361 23.13 -9.86 0.20
C LYS A 361 22.86 -11.37 0.17
N PRO A 362 23.85 -12.24 -0.08
CA PRO A 362 23.69 -13.67 0.12
C PRO A 362 23.17 -14.00 1.54
N GLY A 363 22.15 -14.85 1.66
CA GLY A 363 21.44 -15.12 2.92
C GLY A 363 20.48 -14.01 3.38
N GLY A 364 20.37 -12.91 2.63
CA GLY A 364 19.38 -11.85 2.85
C GLY A 364 18.03 -12.18 2.25
N ARG A 365 17.02 -11.34 2.54
CA ARG A 365 15.64 -11.54 2.03
C ARG A 365 15.14 -10.33 1.27
N LEU A 366 14.45 -10.61 0.14
CA LEU A 366 13.60 -9.68 -0.60
C LEU A 366 12.16 -9.92 -0.20
N ILE A 367 11.48 -8.87 0.20
CA ILE A 367 10.06 -8.92 0.58
C ILE A 367 9.27 -8.10 -0.45
N TYR A 368 8.41 -8.75 -1.21
CA TYR A 368 7.51 -8.14 -2.18
C TYR A 368 6.12 -8.05 -1.58
N ALA A 369 5.54 -6.88 -1.58
CA ALA A 369 4.21 -6.63 -1.04
C ALA A 369 3.39 -5.74 -1.98
N THR A 370 2.08 -5.99 -2.05
CA THR A 370 1.10 -5.15 -2.75
C THR A 370 -0.18 -5.04 -1.95
N CYS A 371 -0.92 -3.95 -2.13
CA CYS A 371 -2.32 -3.86 -1.72
C CYS A 371 -3.28 -4.21 -2.88
N SER A 372 -2.87 -5.11 -3.78
CA SER A 372 -3.68 -5.66 -4.86
C SER A 372 -4.27 -7.02 -4.50
N LEU A 373 -5.38 -7.35 -5.16
CA LEU A 373 -6.02 -8.66 -5.06
C LEU A 373 -5.86 -9.49 -6.34
N LEU A 374 -5.25 -8.94 -7.39
CA LEU A 374 -5.06 -9.60 -8.69
C LEU A 374 -3.86 -10.55 -8.67
N ARG A 375 -3.99 -11.69 -9.33
CA ARG A 375 -2.88 -12.63 -9.50
C ARG A 375 -1.74 -12.06 -10.33
N GLU A 376 -2.10 -11.26 -11.32
CA GLU A 376 -1.18 -10.62 -12.26
C GLU A 376 -0.17 -9.71 -11.54
N GLU A 377 -0.60 -9.06 -10.45
CA GLU A 377 0.26 -8.21 -9.60
C GLU A 377 0.88 -8.97 -8.42
N ASN A 378 0.46 -10.20 -8.15
CA ASN A 378 0.80 -10.98 -6.96
C ASN A 378 1.55 -12.26 -7.30
N GLU A 379 0.85 -13.41 -7.38
CA GLU A 379 1.46 -14.73 -7.59
C GLU A 379 2.21 -14.83 -8.92
N ASP A 380 1.67 -14.21 -9.96
CA ASP A 380 2.29 -14.27 -11.28
C ASP A 380 3.61 -13.48 -11.31
N GLN A 381 3.69 -12.32 -10.59
CA GLN A 381 4.94 -11.60 -10.37
C GLN A 381 5.95 -12.42 -9.55
N ALA A 382 5.49 -13.03 -8.46
CA ALA A 382 6.33 -13.86 -7.61
C ALA A 382 6.90 -15.08 -8.37
N GLY A 383 6.06 -15.71 -9.20
CA GLY A 383 6.46 -16.83 -10.07
C GLY A 383 7.47 -16.41 -11.14
N ALA A 384 7.19 -15.32 -11.84
CA ALA A 384 8.08 -14.76 -12.86
C ALA A 384 9.45 -14.35 -12.28
N PHE A 385 9.46 -13.74 -11.08
CA PHE A 385 10.69 -13.39 -10.39
C PHE A 385 11.55 -14.62 -10.07
N LEU A 386 10.95 -15.68 -9.49
CA LEU A 386 11.68 -16.91 -9.17
C LEU A 386 12.24 -17.60 -10.40
N ALA A 387 11.51 -17.57 -11.52
CA ALA A 387 12.00 -18.12 -12.79
C ALA A 387 13.19 -17.33 -13.36
N ALA A 388 13.20 -15.99 -13.17
CA ALA A 388 14.24 -15.11 -13.69
C ALA A 388 15.46 -14.98 -12.76
N ALA A 389 15.32 -15.31 -11.46
CA ALA A 389 16.35 -15.14 -10.44
C ALA A 389 16.70 -16.49 -9.75
N PRO A 390 17.50 -17.36 -10.40
CA PRO A 390 17.80 -18.70 -9.88
C PRO A 390 18.64 -18.72 -8.59
N ASP A 391 19.25 -17.60 -8.23
CA ASP A 391 19.95 -17.37 -6.97
C ASP A 391 19.01 -17.04 -5.80
N PHE A 392 17.70 -16.94 -6.04
CA PHE A 392 16.69 -16.79 -5.01
C PHE A 392 15.86 -18.07 -4.86
N ALA A 393 15.33 -18.29 -3.66
CA ALA A 393 14.36 -19.30 -3.33
C ALA A 393 13.17 -18.67 -2.59
N LEU A 394 11.98 -19.25 -2.77
CA LEU A 394 10.81 -18.83 -2.00
C LEU A 394 11.05 -19.05 -0.51
N TYR A 395 10.81 -18.03 0.30
CA TYR A 395 10.76 -18.16 1.76
C TYR A 395 9.27 -18.21 2.17
N PRO A 396 8.78 -19.36 2.67
CA PRO A 396 7.35 -19.54 2.92
C PRO A 396 6.78 -18.55 3.92
N ALA A 397 5.59 -18.02 3.63
CA ALA A 397 4.92 -17.06 4.50
C ALA A 397 4.58 -17.67 5.86
N ALA A 398 4.19 -18.95 5.91
CA ALA A 398 3.94 -19.65 7.17
C ALA A 398 5.18 -19.72 8.06
N ARG A 399 6.36 -19.94 7.48
CA ARG A 399 7.62 -19.92 8.22
C ARG A 399 7.95 -18.53 8.73
N ALA A 400 7.83 -17.50 7.87
CA ALA A 400 8.07 -16.12 8.28
C ALA A 400 7.12 -15.70 9.41
N TRP A 401 5.85 -16.12 9.32
CA TRP A 401 4.84 -15.87 10.35
C TRP A 401 5.21 -16.50 11.69
N ALA A 402 5.54 -17.78 11.70
CA ALA A 402 5.94 -18.48 12.92
C ALA A 402 7.18 -17.84 13.59
N GLU A 403 8.14 -17.35 12.79
CA GLU A 403 9.37 -16.71 13.30
C GLU A 403 9.15 -15.28 13.84
N THR A 404 8.13 -14.56 13.35
CA THR A 404 7.97 -13.12 13.64
C THR A 404 6.76 -12.79 14.51
N ILE A 405 5.66 -13.53 14.34
CA ILE A 405 4.37 -13.28 15.00
C ILE A 405 4.02 -14.43 15.94
N GLY A 406 4.28 -15.66 15.50
CA GLY A 406 3.95 -16.88 16.23
C GLY A 406 2.58 -17.44 15.88
N GLY A 407 2.35 -18.72 16.20
CA GLY A 407 1.14 -19.44 15.85
C GLY A 407 1.01 -19.75 14.35
N ASP A 408 -0.19 -20.18 13.96
CA ASP A 408 -0.48 -20.57 12.58
C ASP A 408 -0.74 -19.34 11.70
N CYS A 409 -0.22 -19.37 10.46
CA CYS A 409 -0.46 -18.32 9.50
C CYS A 409 -1.90 -18.42 8.96
N PRO A 410 -2.75 -17.39 9.14
CA PRO A 410 -4.16 -17.47 8.75
C PRO A 410 -4.39 -17.36 7.23
N ALA A 411 -3.35 -17.02 6.47
CA ALA A 411 -3.51 -16.49 5.13
C ALA A 411 -2.65 -17.18 4.06
N GLY A 412 -2.26 -18.43 4.31
CA GLY A 412 -1.61 -19.30 3.33
C GLY A 412 -0.19 -19.73 3.71
N GLU A 413 0.28 -20.83 3.11
CA GLU A 413 1.60 -21.39 3.39
C GLU A 413 2.72 -20.66 2.63
N ARG A 414 2.56 -20.51 1.31
CA ARG A 414 3.61 -19.99 0.42
C ARG A 414 3.69 -18.48 0.45
N TYR A 415 2.54 -17.83 0.35
CA TYR A 415 2.35 -16.37 0.31
C TYR A 415 1.34 -15.95 1.36
N LEU A 416 1.52 -14.78 1.94
CA LEU A 416 0.46 -14.18 2.74
C LEU A 416 -0.54 -13.50 1.80
N ARG A 417 -1.81 -13.91 1.86
CA ARG A 417 -2.92 -13.26 1.15
C ARG A 417 -4.01 -12.91 2.14
N LEU A 418 -4.08 -11.64 2.51
CA LEU A 418 -5.12 -11.10 3.37
C LEU A 418 -6.23 -10.49 2.53
N THR A 419 -7.47 -10.65 2.96
CA THR A 419 -8.64 -10.10 2.27
C THR A 419 -9.66 -9.57 3.27
N PRO A 420 -10.45 -8.54 2.89
CA PRO A 420 -11.44 -7.94 3.77
C PRO A 420 -12.50 -8.92 4.29
N ALA A 421 -13.03 -9.79 3.45
CA ALA A 421 -14.09 -10.72 3.83
C ALA A 421 -13.61 -11.81 4.81
N ARG A 422 -12.37 -12.28 4.66
CA ARG A 422 -11.84 -13.39 5.47
C ARG A 422 -11.10 -12.93 6.73
N HIS A 423 -10.43 -11.78 6.65
CA HIS A 423 -9.48 -11.37 7.69
C HIS A 423 -9.86 -10.05 8.35
N ALA A 424 -10.92 -9.36 7.88
CA ALA A 424 -11.34 -8.04 8.33
C ALA A 424 -10.28 -6.94 8.21
N THR A 425 -9.23 -7.18 7.39
CA THR A 425 -8.15 -6.24 7.05
C THR A 425 -8.37 -5.65 5.66
N ASP A 426 -7.52 -4.71 5.22
CA ASP A 426 -7.41 -4.40 3.78
C ASP A 426 -6.89 -5.63 3.03
N GLY A 427 -7.16 -5.69 1.72
CA GLY A 427 -6.57 -6.72 0.87
C GLY A 427 -5.08 -6.50 0.72
N PHE A 428 -4.29 -7.53 0.98
CA PHE A 428 -2.84 -7.43 0.94
C PHE A 428 -2.19 -8.75 0.51
N PHE A 429 -1.10 -8.64 -0.23
CA PHE A 429 -0.29 -9.79 -0.62
C PHE A 429 1.16 -9.59 -0.19
N VAL A 430 1.81 -10.66 0.28
CA VAL A 430 3.25 -10.67 0.57
C VAL A 430 3.89 -11.95 0.08
N ALA A 431 4.95 -11.83 -0.72
CA ALA A 431 5.86 -12.90 -1.09
C ALA A 431 7.26 -12.57 -0.55
N GLN A 432 7.97 -13.58 -0.05
CA GLN A 432 9.34 -13.42 0.41
C GLN A 432 10.27 -14.34 -0.35
N PHE A 433 11.47 -13.84 -0.64
CA PHE A 433 12.50 -14.57 -1.35
C PHE A 433 13.82 -14.45 -0.59
N GLU A 434 14.45 -15.58 -0.31
CA GLU A 434 15.77 -15.62 0.30
C GLU A 434 16.84 -15.79 -0.79
N ARG A 435 17.84 -14.92 -0.78
CA ARG A 435 18.98 -15.09 -1.67
C ARG A 435 19.87 -16.21 -1.14
N LYS A 436 20.16 -17.21 -1.97
CA LYS A 436 20.99 -18.36 -1.61
C LYS A 436 22.34 -17.88 -1.06
N PRO A 437 22.91 -18.52 -0.03
CA PRO A 437 24.26 -18.22 0.42
C PRO A 437 25.27 -18.32 -0.73
N ALA A 438 26.32 -17.49 -0.69
CA ALA A 438 27.43 -17.67 -1.63
C ALA A 438 27.98 -19.10 -1.46
N ALA A 439 28.24 -19.78 -2.59
CA ALA A 439 28.92 -21.07 -2.52
C ALA A 439 30.22 -20.94 -1.71
N ALA A 440 30.44 -21.86 -0.78
CA ALA A 440 31.71 -21.89 -0.07
C ALA A 440 32.83 -21.94 -1.11
N PRO A 441 33.90 -21.16 -0.94
CA PRO A 441 35.05 -21.25 -1.84
C PRO A 441 35.52 -22.70 -1.87
N THR A 442 35.56 -23.29 -3.07
CA THR A 442 36.10 -24.63 -3.25
C THR A 442 37.51 -24.64 -2.61
N PRO A 443 37.82 -25.57 -1.70
CA PRO A 443 39.14 -25.62 -1.12
C PRO A 443 40.15 -25.73 -2.25
N THR A 444 40.98 -24.72 -2.42
CA THR A 444 42.09 -24.76 -3.35
C THR A 444 43.00 -25.87 -2.84
N LEU A 445 43.05 -26.99 -3.55
CA LEU A 445 44.04 -28.02 -3.25
C LEU A 445 45.43 -27.37 -3.13
N PRO A 446 46.19 -27.64 -2.05
CA PRO A 446 47.52 -27.09 -1.91
C PRO A 446 48.30 -27.46 -3.16
N ARG A 447 48.86 -26.47 -3.85
CA ARG A 447 49.81 -26.70 -4.93
C ARG A 447 50.89 -27.63 -4.38
N LYS A 448 51.00 -28.85 -4.94
CA LYS A 448 52.13 -29.74 -4.67
C LYS A 448 53.39 -28.91 -4.94
N ARG A 449 54.17 -28.65 -3.88
CA ARG A 449 55.53 -28.13 -4.05
C ARG A 449 56.23 -29.10 -4.97
N GLY A 450 56.68 -28.61 -6.12
CA GLY A 450 57.54 -29.38 -7.00
C GLY A 450 58.75 -29.87 -6.20
N ARG A 451 59.10 -31.14 -6.32
CA ARG A 451 60.32 -31.68 -5.84
C ARG A 451 61.45 -30.81 -6.43
N GLU A 452 62.24 -30.18 -5.57
CA GLU A 452 63.55 -29.66 -5.95
C GLU A 452 64.37 -30.85 -6.50
N GLY A 453 64.76 -30.77 -7.77
CA GLY A 453 65.74 -31.64 -8.38
C GLY A 453 67.12 -31.36 -7.79
N PRO A 454 67.99 -32.35 -7.81
CA PRO A 454 69.35 -32.21 -7.21
C PRO A 454 70.11 -31.07 -7.87
N ALA A 455 70.81 -30.28 -7.05
CA ALA A 455 71.69 -29.17 -7.46
C ALA A 455 72.79 -29.67 -8.43
N PRO A 456 73.13 -28.91 -9.49
CA PRO A 456 74.35 -29.23 -10.31
C PRO A 456 75.63 -28.98 -9.53
N GLN A 457 76.51 -29.94 -9.60
CA GLN A 457 77.89 -29.86 -9.07
C GLN A 457 78.64 -28.70 -9.70
N ALA A 458 79.43 -27.97 -8.82
CA ALA A 458 80.32 -26.94 -9.19
C ALA A 458 81.50 -27.50 -10.02
N TRP A 459 81.84 -26.83 -11.09
CA TRP A 459 83.12 -27.04 -11.82
C TRP A 459 84.02 -25.87 -11.57
N GLU A 460 85.21 -26.15 -10.96
CA GLU A 460 86.23 -25.18 -10.73
C GLU A 460 87.06 -25.00 -12.00
N GLY A 461 87.44 -23.78 -12.29
CA GLY A 461 88.38 -23.45 -13.37
C GLY A 461 88.58 -21.97 -13.60
N GLY A 462 89.47 -21.40 -12.99
CA GLY A 462 90.42 -20.36 -13.01
C GLY A 462 90.41 -19.30 -14.12
N GLY A 463 90.85 -18.11 -13.73
CA GLY A 463 91.32 -17.06 -14.63
C GLY A 463 90.88 -15.66 -14.25
N GLY A 464 91.74 -14.89 -13.72
CA GLY A 464 91.70 -13.57 -13.10
C GLY A 464 91.43 -12.38 -14.06
N PRO A 465 91.72 -11.17 -13.60
CA PRO A 465 90.82 -10.04 -13.64
C PRO A 465 91.13 -8.99 -14.70
N GLN A 466 90.18 -8.18 -15.06
CA GLN A 466 90.42 -6.83 -15.59
C GLN A 466 89.26 -5.89 -15.35
N GLU A 467 89.51 -4.80 -14.74
CA GLU A 467 88.75 -3.60 -14.44
C GLU A 467 88.81 -2.58 -15.61
N PRO A 468 88.21 -1.39 -15.45
CA PRO A 468 87.02 -0.91 -16.07
C PRO A 468 87.28 0.15 -17.16
N PRO A 469 86.43 0.95 -17.66
CA PRO A 469 85.92 2.17 -17.04
C PRO A 469 84.48 2.64 -17.26
N ASP A 470 83.98 3.33 -16.29
CA ASP A 470 83.01 4.41 -16.37
C ASP A 470 83.61 5.61 -17.15
N PRO A 471 82.86 6.62 -17.71
CA PRO A 471 81.74 7.32 -17.15
C PRO A 471 80.72 7.97 -18.14
N ASP A 472 79.62 8.32 -17.57
CA ASP A 472 79.00 9.66 -17.66
C ASP A 472 78.13 10.13 -18.88
N LEU A 473 77.04 10.78 -18.51
CA LEU A 473 76.38 11.93 -19.11
C LEU A 473 75.14 11.73 -20.07
N SER A 474 74.03 12.13 -19.47
CA SER A 474 73.09 13.13 -19.99
C SER A 474 72.12 12.75 -21.15
N ARG A 475 70.90 12.63 -20.89
CA ARG A 475 69.87 13.70 -20.92
C ARG A 475 68.54 13.15 -20.46
#